data_552729e562b5450f1a010893f08e4f7f
#
_entry.id   552729e562b5450f1a010893f08e4f7f
#
_cell.length_a   1.000
_cell.length_b   1.000
_cell.length_c   1.000
_cell.angle_alpha   90.00
_cell.angle_beta   90.00
_cell.angle_gamma   90.00
#
_symmetry.space_group_name_H-M   'P 1'
#
loop_
_entity.id
_entity.type
_entity.pdbx_description
1 polymer ?
#
loop_
_entity_poly.entity_id
_entity_poly.type
_entity_poly.pdbx_seq_one_letter_code
_entity_poly.pdbx_strand_id
1 'polypeptide(L)'
;ILQNMINLDKKIRAFIRLGKYLKEEKIDSRLHNLIIETENNNKWFLYRNTLNALRIWGYTLTKKNILKWLSKYNFDNKKLKRIGIIMAGNIPLVGFHDLICVLFTEHIAIVKTSSSDPFLIPFLYKQLIKFEPELEGKAEFDSKLSRIDAIIATGNNVTIKHINYKFKS
;
A
#
# COMPACT_ATOMS: atom_id res chain seq x y z
N ILE A 1 18.80 -17.20 -10.35
CA ILE A 1 17.33 -17.02 -10.17
C ILE A 1 16.95 -16.93 -8.67
N LEU A 2 17.78 -17.36 -7.75
CA LEU A 2 17.54 -17.29 -6.28
C LEU A 2 17.84 -15.92 -5.62
N GLN A 3 18.33 -14.94 -6.36
CA GLN A 3 18.90 -13.70 -5.81
C GLN A 3 17.90 -12.55 -5.62
N ASN A 4 16.64 -12.68 -6.01
CA ASN A 4 15.67 -11.56 -5.98
C ASN A 4 14.48 -11.77 -5.04
N MET A 5 14.51 -12.77 -4.18
CA MET A 5 13.42 -12.94 -3.19
C MET A 5 13.78 -12.20 -1.91
N ILE A 6 13.04 -11.14 -1.60
CA ILE A 6 13.18 -10.45 -0.32
C ILE A 6 12.78 -11.44 0.78
N ASN A 7 13.70 -11.71 1.70
CA ASN A 7 13.40 -12.54 2.85
C ASN A 7 12.18 -11.97 3.60
N LEU A 8 11.20 -12.82 3.89
CA LEU A 8 9.97 -12.46 4.59
C LEU A 8 10.26 -11.70 5.91
N ASP A 9 11.30 -12.09 6.62
CA ASP A 9 11.72 -11.41 7.86
C ASP A 9 12.16 -9.96 7.62
N LYS A 10 12.80 -9.66 6.50
CA LYS A 10 13.17 -8.28 6.13
C LYS A 10 11.91 -7.43 5.88
N LYS A 11 10.94 -7.98 5.14
CA LYS A 11 9.64 -7.33 4.93
C LYS A 11 8.94 -7.07 6.25
N ILE A 12 8.83 -8.08 7.11
CA ILE A 12 8.21 -7.94 8.44
C ILE A 12 8.88 -6.82 9.25
N ARG A 13 10.22 -6.77 9.28
CA ARG A 13 10.95 -5.70 9.96
C ARG A 13 10.67 -4.32 9.38
N ALA A 14 10.59 -4.18 8.05
CA ALA A 14 10.27 -2.92 7.40
C ALA A 14 8.88 -2.41 7.79
N PHE A 15 7.87 -3.29 7.77
CA PHE A 15 6.52 -2.93 8.17
C PHE A 15 6.39 -2.62 9.66
N ILE A 16 7.13 -3.30 10.53
CA ILE A 16 7.20 -2.94 11.97
C ILE A 16 7.81 -1.56 12.15
N ARG A 17 8.88 -1.22 11.40
CA ARG A 17 9.50 0.11 11.45
C ARG A 17 8.53 1.19 10.94
N LEU A 18 7.80 0.91 9.86
CA LEU A 18 6.74 1.79 9.39
C LEU A 18 5.67 1.99 10.46
N GLY A 19 5.21 0.91 11.10
CA GLY A 19 4.25 0.99 12.20
C GLY A 19 4.72 1.85 13.36
N LYS A 20 6.00 1.76 13.75
CA LYS A 20 6.60 2.63 14.78
C LYS A 20 6.58 4.10 14.33
N TYR A 21 7.04 4.38 13.11
CA TYR A 21 7.06 5.71 12.54
C TYR A 21 5.67 6.38 12.52
N LEU A 22 4.62 5.64 12.13
CA LEU A 22 3.27 6.18 12.00
C LEU A 22 2.56 6.47 13.33
N LYS A 23 2.99 5.85 14.41
CA LYS A 23 2.38 6.06 15.74
C LYS A 23 3.16 7.01 16.65
N GLU A 24 4.27 7.59 16.19
CA GLU A 24 5.01 8.60 16.94
C GLU A 24 4.09 9.75 17.32
N GLU A 25 4.19 10.20 18.57
CA GLU A 25 3.39 11.33 19.06
C GLU A 25 3.69 12.61 18.30
N LYS A 26 4.98 12.86 18.04
CA LYS A 26 5.45 13.99 17.23
C LYS A 26 5.82 13.50 15.83
N ILE A 27 4.96 13.79 14.87
CA ILE A 27 5.23 13.51 13.46
C ILE A 27 6.29 14.46 12.89
N ASP A 28 7.09 13.97 11.94
CA ASP A 28 8.07 14.82 11.28
C ASP A 28 7.41 15.84 10.32
N SER A 29 8.17 16.88 9.94
CA SER A 29 7.67 17.95 9.08
C SER A 29 7.20 17.46 7.70
N ARG A 30 7.79 16.39 7.18
CA ARG A 30 7.41 15.82 5.87
C ARG A 30 6.05 15.18 5.93
N LEU A 31 5.78 14.39 6.97
CA LEU A 31 4.47 13.77 7.16
C LEU A 31 3.41 14.83 7.48
N HIS A 32 3.77 15.84 8.29
CA HIS A 32 2.88 16.97 8.57
C HIS A 32 2.45 17.69 7.28
N ASN A 33 3.40 18.09 6.45
CA ASN A 33 3.13 18.80 5.19
C ASN A 33 2.33 17.93 4.21
N LEU A 34 2.61 16.62 4.14
CA LEU A 34 1.86 15.68 3.32
C LEU A 34 0.39 15.62 3.72
N ILE A 35 0.09 15.61 5.02
CA ILE A 35 -1.30 15.59 5.51
C ILE A 35 -2.02 16.89 5.12
N ILE A 36 -1.35 18.04 5.22
CA ILE A 36 -1.89 19.33 4.78
C ILE A 36 -2.17 19.32 3.27
N GLU A 37 -1.21 18.83 2.46
CA GLU A 37 -1.37 18.70 1.02
C GLU A 37 -2.54 17.78 0.66
N THR A 38 -2.69 16.68 1.38
CA THR A 38 -3.79 15.73 1.22
C THR A 38 -5.15 16.38 1.51
N GLU A 39 -5.27 17.16 2.59
CA GLU A 39 -6.48 17.92 2.92
C GLU A 39 -6.78 19.02 1.88
N ASN A 40 -5.75 19.67 1.35
CA ASN A 40 -5.92 20.67 0.29
C ASN A 40 -6.42 20.05 -1.02
N ASN A 41 -5.96 18.86 -1.36
CA ASN A 41 -6.40 18.11 -2.53
C ASN A 41 -7.82 17.54 -2.39
N ASN A 42 -8.18 17.10 -1.18
CA ASN A 42 -9.49 16.54 -0.88
C ASN A 42 -10.00 17.02 0.48
N LYS A 43 -10.97 17.92 0.48
CA LYS A 43 -11.53 18.55 1.70
C LYS A 43 -12.26 17.58 2.63
N TRP A 44 -12.58 16.36 2.20
CA TRP A 44 -13.09 15.30 3.06
C TRP A 44 -12.00 14.63 3.89
N PHE A 45 -10.72 14.77 3.47
CA PHE A 45 -9.57 14.20 4.16
C PHE A 45 -9.01 15.18 5.20
N LEU A 46 -9.86 15.57 6.15
CA LEU A 46 -9.45 16.47 7.23
C LEU A 46 -8.15 15.98 7.88
N TYR A 47 -7.27 16.93 8.22
CA TYR A 47 -5.98 16.66 8.86
C TYR A 47 -6.08 15.62 9.99
N ARG A 48 -7.04 15.85 10.92
CA ARG A 48 -7.27 14.95 12.07
C ARG A 48 -7.64 13.53 11.62
N ASN A 49 -8.49 13.38 10.61
CA ASN A 49 -8.94 12.08 10.15
C ASN A 49 -7.81 11.33 9.44
N THR A 50 -7.03 12.02 8.62
CA THR A 50 -5.87 11.47 7.92
C THR A 50 -4.79 11.03 8.92
N LEU A 51 -4.47 11.88 9.92
CA LEU A 51 -3.52 11.53 10.99
C LEU A 51 -4.01 10.32 11.79
N ASN A 52 -5.32 10.24 12.09
CA ASN A 52 -5.89 9.11 12.81
C ASN A 52 -5.80 7.81 11.97
N ALA A 53 -6.07 7.86 10.67
CA ALA A 53 -5.92 6.71 9.77
C ALA A 53 -4.48 6.21 9.73
N LEU A 54 -3.49 7.10 9.66
CA LEU A 54 -2.06 6.76 9.75
C LEU A 54 -1.71 6.09 11.08
N ARG A 55 -2.19 6.63 12.20
CA ARG A 55 -1.97 6.05 13.54
C ARG A 55 -2.61 4.67 13.71
N ILE A 56 -3.81 4.45 13.17
CA ILE A 56 -4.46 3.13 13.17
C ILE A 56 -3.56 2.11 12.46
N TRP A 57 -2.98 2.46 11.31
CA TRP A 57 -1.99 1.61 10.65
C TRP A 57 -0.75 1.42 11.52
N GLY A 58 -0.28 2.45 12.21
CA GLY A 58 0.82 2.35 13.16
C GLY A 58 0.58 1.32 14.27
N TYR A 59 -0.63 1.29 14.83
CA TYR A 59 -1.03 0.30 15.84
C TYR A 59 -1.29 -1.09 15.25
N THR A 60 -1.68 -1.17 13.99
CA THR A 60 -1.93 -2.44 13.29
C THR A 60 -0.63 -3.14 12.91
N LEU A 61 0.39 -2.41 12.45
CA LEU A 61 1.65 -2.94 11.95
C LEU A 61 2.63 -3.29 13.08
N THR A 62 2.19 -4.13 14.01
CA THR A 62 3.01 -4.68 15.08
C THR A 62 3.51 -6.08 14.75
N LYS A 63 4.64 -6.49 15.33
CA LYS A 63 5.18 -7.87 15.15
C LYS A 63 4.11 -8.93 15.41
N LYS A 64 3.38 -8.79 16.54
CA LYS A 64 2.32 -9.73 16.94
C LYS A 64 1.22 -9.85 15.86
N ASN A 65 0.72 -8.71 15.40
CA ASN A 65 -0.38 -8.70 14.44
C ASN A 65 0.04 -9.23 13.07
N ILE A 66 1.22 -8.80 12.58
CA ILE A 66 1.78 -9.25 11.30
C ILE A 66 2.00 -10.76 11.32
N LEU A 67 2.66 -11.30 12.34
CA LEU A 67 2.92 -12.73 12.42
C LEU A 67 1.61 -13.54 12.54
N LYS A 68 0.64 -13.07 13.35
CA LYS A 68 -0.69 -13.71 13.47
C LYS A 68 -1.43 -13.70 12.14
N TRP A 69 -1.32 -12.63 11.36
CA TRP A 69 -1.96 -12.54 10.05
C TRP A 69 -1.29 -13.46 9.04
N LEU A 70 0.05 -13.39 8.91
CA LEU A 70 0.81 -14.16 7.94
C LEU A 70 0.80 -15.68 8.22
N SER A 71 0.64 -16.10 9.49
CA SER A 71 0.59 -17.53 9.84
C SER A 71 -0.57 -18.30 9.19
N LYS A 72 -1.54 -17.61 8.61
CA LYS A 72 -2.68 -18.21 7.90
C LYS A 72 -2.40 -18.50 6.42
N TYR A 73 -1.25 -18.09 5.91
CA TYR A 73 -0.92 -18.16 4.50
C TYR A 73 0.36 -18.93 4.27
N ASN A 74 0.39 -19.65 3.16
CA ASN A 74 1.61 -20.26 2.65
C ASN A 74 2.22 -19.38 1.56
N PHE A 75 3.50 -19.06 1.69
CA PHE A 75 4.26 -18.20 0.78
C PHE A 75 5.18 -19.02 -0.13
N ASP A 76 4.87 -20.28 -0.40
CA ASP A 76 5.64 -21.11 -1.32
C ASP A 76 5.81 -20.46 -2.68
N ASN A 77 6.98 -20.66 -3.27
CA ASN A 77 7.42 -20.06 -4.53
C ASN A 77 6.41 -20.24 -5.66
N LYS A 78 5.68 -19.19 -5.97
CA LYS A 78 4.81 -19.11 -7.13
C LYS A 78 5.46 -18.26 -8.21
N LYS A 79 5.07 -18.50 -9.45
CA LYS A 79 5.49 -17.67 -10.59
C LYS A 79 5.21 -16.19 -10.27
N LEU A 80 6.22 -15.34 -10.43
CA LEU A 80 6.11 -13.89 -10.29
C LEU A 80 4.97 -13.36 -11.17
N LYS A 81 4.10 -12.54 -10.60
CA LYS A 81 2.97 -11.90 -11.29
C LYS A 81 2.99 -10.40 -11.06
N ARG A 82 2.42 -9.68 -12.01
CA ARG A 82 2.15 -8.25 -11.91
C ARG A 82 0.68 -8.06 -11.52
N ILE A 83 0.45 -7.56 -10.32
CA ILE A 83 -0.89 -7.42 -9.74
C ILE A 83 -1.33 -5.96 -9.84
N GLY A 84 -2.31 -5.68 -10.67
CA GLY A 84 -2.94 -4.37 -10.74
C GLY A 84 -3.73 -4.09 -9.46
N ILE A 85 -3.58 -2.89 -8.89
CA ILE A 85 -4.36 -2.45 -7.73
C ILE A 85 -5.05 -1.14 -8.09
N ILE A 86 -6.38 -1.13 -8.12
CA ILE A 86 -7.18 0.09 -8.26
C ILE A 86 -7.70 0.49 -6.89
N MET A 87 -7.28 1.65 -6.42
CA MET A 87 -7.60 2.13 -5.07
C MET A 87 -8.77 3.10 -5.12
N ALA A 88 -9.74 2.91 -4.22
CA ALA A 88 -10.75 3.93 -3.93
C ALA A 88 -10.11 5.14 -3.22
N GLY A 89 -10.82 6.26 -3.20
CA GLY A 89 -10.37 7.50 -2.55
C GLY A 89 -11.46 8.15 -1.70
N ASN A 90 -12.35 7.34 -1.13
CA ASN A 90 -13.44 7.83 -0.28
C ASN A 90 -13.03 8.00 1.19
N ILE A 91 -12.00 7.29 1.62
CA ILE A 91 -11.36 7.45 2.94
C ILE A 91 -9.83 7.38 2.80
N PRO A 92 -9.06 8.06 3.67
CA PRO A 92 -7.60 8.03 3.63
C PRO A 92 -7.06 6.60 3.76
N LEU A 93 -6.08 6.24 2.90
CA LEU A 93 -5.35 4.97 2.96
C LEU A 93 -6.20 3.70 2.70
N VAL A 94 -7.40 3.81 2.12
CA VAL A 94 -8.29 2.65 1.91
C VAL A 94 -7.63 1.51 1.11
N GLY A 95 -6.77 1.82 0.14
CA GLY A 95 -6.06 0.83 -0.67
C GLY A 95 -4.75 0.32 -0.06
N PHE A 96 -4.35 0.79 1.11
CA PHE A 96 -3.06 0.42 1.69
C PHE A 96 -3.00 -1.07 2.08
N HIS A 97 -4.12 -1.65 2.53
CA HIS A 97 -4.20 -3.08 2.81
C HIS A 97 -3.88 -3.92 1.57
N ASP A 98 -4.46 -3.58 0.42
CA ASP A 98 -4.25 -4.33 -0.83
C ASP A 98 -2.78 -4.28 -1.27
N LEU A 99 -2.14 -3.11 -1.15
CA LEU A 99 -0.71 -2.97 -1.39
C LEU A 99 0.13 -3.83 -0.44
N ILE A 100 -0.17 -3.82 0.86
CA ILE A 100 0.53 -4.64 1.85
C ILE A 100 0.41 -6.13 1.49
N CYS A 101 -0.79 -6.61 1.10
CA CYS A 101 -1.01 -7.98 0.69
C CYS A 101 -0.08 -8.38 -0.46
N VAL A 102 0.05 -7.54 -1.49
CA VAL A 102 0.92 -7.83 -2.63
C VAL A 102 2.41 -7.74 -2.22
N LEU A 103 2.80 -6.76 -1.42
CA LEU A 103 4.20 -6.59 -0.98
C LEU A 103 4.71 -7.74 -0.09
N PHE A 104 3.83 -8.41 0.68
CA PHE A 104 4.22 -9.62 1.42
C PHE A 104 4.43 -10.84 0.54
N THR A 105 3.87 -10.86 -0.67
CA THR A 105 4.15 -11.87 -1.68
C THR A 105 5.45 -11.53 -2.44
N GLU A 106 5.81 -12.35 -3.43
CA GLU A 106 6.90 -12.01 -4.36
C GLU A 106 6.41 -11.26 -5.61
N HIS A 107 5.13 -10.96 -5.67
CA HIS A 107 4.52 -10.27 -6.81
C HIS A 107 4.87 -8.78 -6.85
N ILE A 108 4.70 -8.17 -8.02
CA ILE A 108 4.88 -6.73 -8.25
C ILE A 108 3.50 -6.07 -8.26
N ALA A 109 3.32 -5.04 -7.45
CA ALA A 109 2.11 -4.23 -7.44
C ALA A 109 2.18 -3.15 -8.52
N ILE A 110 1.17 -3.08 -9.39
CA ILE A 110 0.97 -1.99 -10.34
C ILE A 110 -0.21 -1.15 -9.82
N VAL A 111 0.11 -0.03 -9.22
CA VAL A 111 -0.82 0.72 -8.38
C VAL A 111 -1.40 1.91 -9.12
N LYS A 112 -2.71 1.95 -9.26
CA LYS A 112 -3.46 3.14 -9.64
C LYS A 112 -4.11 3.73 -8.39
N THR A 113 -3.50 4.79 -7.86
CA THR A 113 -4.09 5.57 -6.77
C THR A 113 -5.34 6.32 -7.23
N SER A 114 -6.21 6.67 -6.29
CA SER A 114 -7.31 7.60 -6.56
C SER A 114 -6.78 9.03 -6.74
N SER A 115 -7.42 9.81 -7.61
CA SER A 115 -7.17 11.26 -7.69
C SER A 115 -7.51 12.00 -6.38
N SER A 116 -8.35 11.40 -5.56
CA SER A 116 -8.71 11.92 -4.24
C SER A 116 -7.67 11.60 -3.14
N ASP A 117 -6.80 10.61 -3.36
CA ASP A 117 -5.69 10.22 -2.46
C ASP A 117 -4.44 9.83 -3.28
N PRO A 118 -3.81 10.78 -3.98
CA PRO A 118 -2.64 10.46 -4.80
C PRO A 118 -1.33 10.45 -4.01
N PHE A 119 -1.31 10.94 -2.76
CA PHE A 119 -0.06 11.25 -2.05
C PHE A 119 0.31 10.25 -0.96
N LEU A 120 -0.67 9.81 -0.15
CA LEU A 120 -0.40 9.04 1.07
C LEU A 120 0.27 7.70 0.80
N ILE A 121 -0.28 6.91 -0.13
CA ILE A 121 0.24 5.57 -0.42
C ILE A 121 1.64 5.59 -1.05
N PRO A 122 1.94 6.45 -2.06
CA PRO A 122 3.30 6.61 -2.57
C PRO A 122 4.30 7.03 -1.49
N PHE A 123 3.90 7.90 -0.56
CA PHE A 123 4.75 8.31 0.55
C PHE A 123 5.08 7.13 1.47
N LEU A 124 4.07 6.34 1.87
CA LEU A 124 4.28 5.18 2.73
C LEU A 124 5.19 4.14 2.07
N TYR A 125 5.03 3.92 0.78
CA TYR A 125 5.91 3.03 0.03
C TYR A 125 7.36 3.55 0.00
N LYS A 126 7.56 4.85 -0.21
CA LYS A 126 8.90 5.48 -0.11
C LYS A 126 9.51 5.33 1.29
N GLN A 127 8.71 5.39 2.35
CA GLN A 127 9.20 5.13 3.71
C GLN A 127 9.61 3.65 3.88
N LEU A 128 8.84 2.72 3.32
CA LEU A 128 9.19 1.28 3.34
C LEU A 128 10.52 1.02 2.63
N ILE A 129 10.77 1.62 1.47
CA ILE A 129 12.06 1.51 0.75
C ILE A 129 13.22 2.03 1.60
N LYS A 130 13.04 3.13 2.35
CA LYS A 130 14.08 3.60 3.28
C LYS A 130 14.38 2.61 4.41
N PHE A 131 13.39 1.84 4.84
CA PHE A 131 13.56 0.83 5.87
C PHE A 131 14.11 -0.48 5.34
N GLU A 132 13.80 -0.81 4.10
CA GLU A 132 14.26 -2.00 3.38
C GLU A 132 14.40 -1.68 1.88
N PRO A 133 15.62 -1.35 1.41
CA PRO A 133 15.87 -0.98 0.01
C PRO A 133 15.50 -2.06 -1.01
N GLU A 134 15.52 -3.34 -0.63
CA GLU A 134 15.13 -4.43 -1.53
C GLU A 134 13.64 -4.37 -1.94
N LEU A 135 12.83 -3.55 -1.28
CA LEU A 135 11.44 -3.28 -1.68
C LEU A 135 11.34 -2.36 -2.91
N GLU A 136 12.42 -1.69 -3.31
CA GLU A 136 12.43 -0.88 -4.52
C GLU A 136 12.06 -1.72 -5.75
N GLY A 137 11.18 -1.19 -6.62
CA GLY A 137 10.64 -1.92 -7.77
C GLY A 137 9.57 -2.97 -7.46
N LYS A 138 9.18 -3.18 -6.19
CA LYS A 138 8.07 -4.08 -5.83
C LYS A 138 6.69 -3.43 -5.94
N ALA A 139 6.61 -2.10 -6.09
CA ALA A 139 5.41 -1.40 -6.50
C ALA A 139 5.74 -0.31 -7.52
N GLU A 140 4.94 -0.24 -8.56
CA GLU A 140 4.98 0.79 -9.61
C GLU A 140 3.67 1.57 -9.54
N PHE A 141 3.73 2.90 -9.60
CA PHE A 141 2.54 3.76 -9.60
C PHE A 141 2.25 4.16 -11.05
N ASP A 142 1.27 3.48 -11.67
CA ASP A 142 0.89 3.66 -13.08
C ASP A 142 -0.63 3.79 -13.24
N SER A 143 -1.08 4.89 -13.84
CA SER A 143 -2.49 5.14 -14.12
C SER A 143 -3.09 4.21 -15.19
N LYS A 144 -2.26 3.63 -16.08
CA LYS A 144 -2.71 2.81 -17.21
C LYS A 144 -2.89 1.34 -16.86
N LEU A 145 -2.28 0.85 -15.78
CA LEU A 145 -2.29 -0.56 -15.38
C LEU A 145 -1.90 -1.51 -16.52
N SER A 146 -0.77 -1.22 -17.15
CA SER A 146 -0.29 -2.02 -18.28
C SER A 146 0.39 -3.31 -17.82
N ARG A 147 0.24 -4.39 -18.61
CA ARG A 147 0.94 -5.67 -18.40
C ARG A 147 0.68 -6.28 -17.01
N ILE A 148 -0.58 -6.42 -16.63
CA ILE A 148 -1.00 -7.05 -15.38
C ILE A 148 -1.49 -8.48 -15.62
N ASP A 149 -1.24 -9.39 -14.67
CA ASP A 149 -1.70 -10.78 -14.68
C ASP A 149 -2.99 -10.97 -13.88
N ALA A 150 -3.26 -10.11 -12.92
CA ALA A 150 -4.47 -10.11 -12.09
C ALA A 150 -4.74 -8.71 -11.58
N ILE A 151 -5.95 -8.46 -11.09
CA ILE A 151 -6.38 -7.15 -10.59
C ILE A 151 -7.10 -7.29 -9.25
N ILE A 152 -6.78 -6.39 -8.33
CA ILE A 152 -7.50 -6.12 -7.09
C ILE A 152 -8.12 -4.73 -7.26
N ALA A 153 -9.43 -4.60 -7.07
CA ALA A 153 -10.09 -3.33 -7.23
C ALA A 153 -11.03 -3.05 -6.06
N THR A 154 -10.84 -1.90 -5.46
CA THR A 154 -11.71 -1.35 -4.42
C THR A 154 -12.42 -0.14 -4.99
N GLY A 155 -13.76 -0.12 -4.96
CA GLY A 155 -14.54 0.96 -5.52
C GLY A 155 -16.04 0.70 -5.49
N ASN A 156 -16.81 1.61 -6.08
CA ASN A 156 -18.25 1.48 -6.22
C ASN A 156 -18.63 0.62 -7.45
N ASN A 157 -19.94 0.37 -7.62
CA ASN A 157 -20.45 -0.45 -8.72
C ASN A 157 -20.09 0.08 -10.12
N VAL A 158 -19.91 1.40 -10.30
CA VAL A 158 -19.49 2.01 -11.56
C VAL A 158 -18.03 1.63 -11.86
N THR A 159 -17.16 1.71 -10.85
CA THR A 159 -15.77 1.28 -10.97
C THR A 159 -15.68 -0.20 -11.37
N ILE A 160 -16.45 -1.07 -10.72
CA ILE A 160 -16.48 -2.50 -11.00
C ILE A 160 -16.96 -2.79 -12.42
N LYS A 161 -18.02 -2.12 -12.89
CA LYS A 161 -18.49 -2.26 -14.27
C LYS A 161 -17.44 -1.84 -15.30
N HIS A 162 -16.74 -0.72 -15.05
CA HIS A 162 -15.68 -0.24 -15.93
C HIS A 162 -14.50 -1.22 -16.00
N ILE A 163 -14.11 -1.79 -14.85
CA ILE A 163 -13.03 -2.79 -14.77
C ILE A 163 -13.42 -4.05 -15.52
N ASN A 164 -14.63 -4.57 -15.30
CA ASN A 164 -15.14 -5.73 -16.00
C ASN A 164 -15.18 -5.52 -17.54
N TYR A 165 -15.50 -4.31 -17.99
CA TYR A 165 -15.47 -3.99 -19.42
C TYR A 165 -14.03 -3.95 -19.96
N LYS A 166 -13.10 -3.33 -19.23
CA LYS A 166 -11.73 -3.11 -19.70
C LYS A 166 -10.84 -4.37 -19.62
N PHE A 167 -11.11 -5.26 -18.67
CA PHE A 167 -10.28 -6.45 -18.38
C PHE A 167 -11.03 -7.77 -18.58
N LYS A 168 -12.21 -7.76 -19.22
CA LYS A 168 -12.82 -8.99 -19.73
C LYS A 168 -11.97 -9.50 -20.89
N SER A 169 -11.21 -10.54 -20.65
CA SER A 169 -10.70 -11.46 -21.67
C SER A 169 -11.70 -12.53 -21.92
#